data_b599d5d156ce82506490edfe0638558a
#
_entry.id   b599d5d156ce82506490edfe0638558a
#
_cell.length_a   1.000
_cell.length_b   1.000
_cell.length_c   1.000
_cell.angle_alpha   90.00
_cell.angle_beta   90.00
_cell.angle_gamma   90.00
#
_symmetry.space_group_name_H-M   'P 1'
#
loop_
_entity.id
_entity.type
_entity.pdbx_description
1 polymer ?
#
loop_
_entity_poly.entity_id
_entity_poly.type
_entity_poly.pdbx_seq_one_letter_code
_entity_poly.pdbx_strand_id
1 'polypeptide(L)'
;MKLLIFVVEDDVDIARLVQHHLEIARYSVRVFANAARALVDAEKYKPALFLLDIMIPGGDGLQLCRNIRSSENLANRPIIFLTARSGEADRVLGLELGADDYITKPFSPRELVARVKAVLRRFDKPLTPMVHELGDLHIDCERVMVSVRGEPVVTTATEFRLLDYLARHPGRVFSRDELLDAVWRDTAFVTPRSVDVYIRRLREKIESDPENPQYLRTVRGMGYRFEAP
;
A
#
# COMPACT_ATOMS: atom_id res chain seq x y z
N MET A 1 15.54 17.21 3.29
CA MET A 1 15.77 16.52 2.00
C MET A 1 14.42 16.41 1.29
N LYS A 2 14.35 16.57 -0.05
CA LYS A 2 13.07 16.34 -0.78
C LYS A 2 12.84 14.85 -0.92
N LEU A 3 11.62 14.38 -0.68
CA LEU A 3 11.25 12.99 -0.91
C LEU A 3 11.31 12.66 -2.39
N LEU A 4 11.92 11.54 -2.74
CA LEU A 4 12.08 11.08 -4.12
C LEU A 4 10.87 10.23 -4.54
N ILE A 5 10.26 10.58 -5.66
CA ILE A 5 9.15 9.86 -6.27
C ILE A 5 9.59 9.29 -7.61
N PHE A 6 9.33 8.00 -7.84
CA PHE A 6 9.51 7.38 -9.15
C PHE A 6 8.18 7.37 -9.89
N VAL A 7 8.20 7.84 -11.13
CA VAL A 7 7.07 7.86 -12.05
C VAL A 7 7.39 6.94 -13.21
N VAL A 8 6.58 5.92 -13.43
CA VAL A 8 6.74 4.98 -14.55
C VAL A 8 5.54 5.16 -15.46
N GLU A 9 5.76 5.84 -16.57
CA GLU A 9 4.74 6.31 -17.50
C GLU A 9 5.39 6.44 -18.89
N ASP A 10 4.84 5.84 -19.90
CA ASP A 10 5.36 5.86 -21.27
C ASP A 10 4.86 7.06 -22.09
N ASP A 11 3.67 7.58 -21.76
CA ASP A 11 3.17 8.81 -22.37
C ASP A 11 3.98 10.01 -21.86
N VAL A 12 4.73 10.61 -22.78
CA VAL A 12 5.65 11.72 -22.49
C VAL A 12 4.92 12.95 -21.95
N ASP A 13 3.71 13.23 -22.42
CA ASP A 13 2.95 14.40 -22.00
C ASP A 13 2.38 14.22 -20.61
N ILE A 14 1.85 13.03 -20.32
CA ILE A 14 1.39 12.67 -18.98
C ILE A 14 2.58 12.66 -18.00
N ALA A 15 3.70 12.06 -18.38
CA ALA A 15 4.90 12.01 -17.57
C ALA A 15 5.41 13.41 -17.21
N ARG A 16 5.46 14.33 -18.19
CA ARG A 16 5.85 15.73 -17.98
C ARG A 16 4.88 16.47 -17.07
N LEU A 17 3.56 16.27 -17.27
CA LEU A 17 2.53 16.87 -16.44
C LEU A 17 2.69 16.44 -14.98
N VAL A 18 2.83 15.14 -14.75
CA VAL A 18 3.04 14.55 -13.42
C VAL A 18 4.31 15.09 -12.77
N GLN A 19 5.43 15.04 -13.49
CA GLN A 19 6.72 15.54 -13.00
C GLN A 19 6.63 17.01 -12.59
N HIS A 20 6.13 17.87 -13.47
CA HIS A 20 6.02 19.31 -13.23
C HIS A 20 5.25 19.63 -11.95
N HIS A 21 4.07 19.00 -11.76
CA HIS A 21 3.22 19.30 -10.61
C HIS A 21 3.77 18.73 -9.30
N LEU A 22 4.46 17.60 -9.34
CA LEU A 22 5.12 17.05 -8.15
C LEU A 22 6.34 17.86 -7.76
N GLU A 23 7.11 18.41 -8.72
CA GLU A 23 8.25 19.29 -8.46
C GLU A 23 7.81 20.63 -7.85
N ILE A 24 6.68 21.21 -8.34
CA ILE A 24 6.04 22.37 -7.71
C ILE A 24 5.64 22.04 -6.26
N ALA A 25 5.14 20.83 -6.01
CA ALA A 25 4.80 20.37 -4.68
C ALA A 25 5.99 20.01 -3.79
N ARG A 26 7.24 20.34 -4.24
CA ARG A 26 8.50 20.17 -3.52
C ARG A 26 9.01 18.74 -3.40
N TYR A 27 8.56 17.83 -4.25
CA TYR A 27 9.16 16.49 -4.40
C TYR A 27 10.36 16.50 -5.37
N SER A 28 11.20 15.48 -5.25
CA SER A 28 12.17 15.13 -6.29
C SER A 28 11.57 14.04 -7.15
N VAL A 29 11.67 14.12 -8.47
CA VAL A 29 11.00 13.18 -9.37
C VAL A 29 11.99 12.55 -10.33
N ARG A 30 11.87 11.24 -10.56
CA ARG A 30 12.51 10.55 -11.67
C ARG A 30 11.44 9.86 -12.51
N VAL A 31 11.51 10.07 -13.80
CA VAL A 31 10.59 9.48 -14.78
C VAL A 31 11.28 8.36 -15.53
N PHE A 32 10.52 7.28 -15.74
CA PHE A 32 10.94 6.09 -16.48
C PHE A 32 9.85 5.73 -17.50
N ALA A 33 10.26 5.49 -18.73
CA ALA A 33 9.36 5.00 -19.79
C ALA A 33 9.19 3.47 -19.80
N ASN A 34 9.94 2.74 -18.95
CA ASN A 34 9.85 1.29 -18.85
C ASN A 34 10.11 0.77 -17.43
N ALA A 35 9.51 -0.38 -17.14
CA ALA A 35 9.53 -1.01 -15.83
C ALA A 35 10.93 -1.51 -15.41
N ALA A 36 11.71 -2.08 -16.34
CA ALA A 36 12.97 -2.76 -16.02
C ALA A 36 14.00 -1.78 -15.43
N ARG A 37 14.16 -0.61 -16.05
CA ARG A 37 15.08 0.42 -15.56
C ARG A 37 14.61 1.02 -14.24
N ALA A 38 13.30 1.20 -14.10
CA ALA A 38 12.72 1.71 -12.86
C ALA A 38 13.03 0.80 -11.67
N LEU A 39 12.94 -0.52 -11.83
CA LEU A 39 13.22 -1.49 -10.77
C LEU A 39 14.71 -1.46 -10.36
N VAL A 40 15.64 -1.46 -11.33
CA VAL A 40 17.08 -1.41 -11.07
C VAL A 40 17.46 -0.13 -10.31
N ASP A 41 16.95 1.01 -10.78
CA ASP A 41 17.22 2.29 -10.13
C ASP A 41 16.54 2.38 -8.75
N ALA A 42 15.40 1.73 -8.53
CA ALA A 42 14.69 1.75 -7.27
C ALA A 42 15.49 1.10 -6.13
N GLU A 43 16.17 0.00 -6.38
CA GLU A 43 17.06 -0.65 -5.39
C GLU A 43 18.19 0.28 -4.95
N LYS A 44 18.72 1.08 -5.88
CA LYS A 44 19.80 2.03 -5.61
C LYS A 44 19.33 3.28 -4.89
N TYR A 45 18.24 3.88 -5.34
CA TYR A 45 17.81 5.21 -4.88
C TYR A 45 16.72 5.18 -3.83
N LYS A 46 16.08 4.03 -3.61
CA LYS A 46 15.06 3.78 -2.59
C LYS A 46 13.99 4.89 -2.53
N PRO A 47 13.19 5.07 -3.59
CA PRO A 47 12.21 6.14 -3.64
C PRO A 47 11.21 6.05 -2.48
N ALA A 48 10.65 7.19 -2.10
CA ALA A 48 9.66 7.27 -1.05
C ALA A 48 8.26 6.83 -1.53
N LEU A 49 8.00 6.85 -2.85
CA LEU A 49 6.73 6.48 -3.46
C LEU A 49 6.93 6.13 -4.93
N PHE A 50 6.13 5.19 -5.43
CA PHE A 50 6.01 4.86 -6.84
C PHE A 50 4.65 5.33 -7.38
N LEU A 51 4.68 6.00 -8.55
CA LEU A 51 3.53 6.22 -9.42
C LEU A 51 3.71 5.35 -10.64
N LEU A 52 2.84 4.38 -10.86
CA LEU A 52 2.98 3.38 -11.91
C LEU A 52 1.78 3.43 -12.85
N ASP A 53 2.02 3.63 -14.15
CA ASP A 53 0.99 3.26 -15.12
C ASP A 53 0.86 1.74 -15.20
N ILE A 54 -0.37 1.26 -15.28
CA ILE A 54 -0.66 -0.17 -15.48
C ILE A 54 -0.29 -0.59 -16.90
N MET A 55 -0.55 0.28 -17.88
CA MET A 55 -0.41 -0.02 -19.31
C MET A 55 0.90 0.56 -19.84
N ILE A 56 2.02 -0.11 -19.60
CA ILE A 56 3.33 0.32 -20.07
C ILE A 56 3.80 -0.60 -21.21
N PRO A 57 4.23 -0.08 -22.38
CA PRO A 57 4.79 -0.89 -23.45
C PRO A 57 6.03 -1.69 -23.01
N GLY A 58 6.08 -2.96 -23.37
CA GLY A 58 7.21 -3.85 -23.06
C GLY A 58 7.31 -4.31 -21.60
N GLY A 59 6.31 -4.01 -20.79
CA GLY A 59 6.19 -4.49 -19.41
C GLY A 59 4.80 -4.19 -18.86
N ASP A 60 4.34 -5.00 -17.94
CA ASP A 60 3.09 -4.79 -17.22
C ASP A 60 3.40 -4.03 -15.91
N GLY A 61 2.80 -2.86 -15.72
CA GLY A 61 2.91 -2.11 -14.45
C GLY A 61 2.48 -2.94 -13.25
N LEU A 62 1.57 -3.89 -13.45
CA LEU A 62 1.20 -4.88 -12.44
C LEU A 62 2.37 -5.83 -12.12
N GLN A 63 3.14 -6.26 -13.13
CA GLN A 63 4.33 -7.07 -12.90
C GLN A 63 5.43 -6.29 -12.17
N LEU A 64 5.61 -5.01 -12.50
CA LEU A 64 6.53 -4.15 -11.76
C LEU A 64 6.10 -4.02 -10.29
N CYS A 65 4.81 -3.86 -10.03
CA CYS A 65 4.27 -3.85 -8.67
C CYS A 65 4.60 -5.15 -7.92
N ARG A 66 4.37 -6.33 -8.55
CA ARG A 66 4.75 -7.62 -7.95
C ARG A 66 6.24 -7.68 -7.63
N ASN A 67 7.10 -7.25 -8.55
CA ASN A 67 8.55 -7.25 -8.35
C ASN A 67 8.97 -6.33 -7.19
N ILE A 68 8.37 -5.14 -7.09
CA ILE A 68 8.59 -4.22 -5.98
C ILE A 68 8.16 -4.89 -4.65
N ARG A 69 6.99 -5.54 -4.63
CA ARG A 69 6.47 -6.23 -3.43
C ARG A 69 7.27 -7.45 -3.01
N SER A 70 7.99 -8.07 -3.95
CA SER A 70 8.89 -9.21 -3.68
C SER A 70 10.28 -8.77 -3.24
N SER A 71 10.64 -7.50 -3.32
CA SER A 71 11.93 -6.97 -2.90
C SER A 71 11.94 -6.68 -1.39
N GLU A 72 12.91 -7.20 -0.66
CA GLU A 72 13.09 -6.94 0.78
C GLU A 72 13.22 -5.43 1.10
N ASN A 73 13.84 -4.67 0.21
CA ASN A 73 14.11 -3.25 0.40
C ASN A 73 12.96 -2.33 -0.01
N LEU A 74 12.09 -2.80 -0.93
CA LEU A 74 11.08 -1.97 -1.58
C LEU A 74 9.64 -2.36 -1.23
N ALA A 75 9.42 -3.55 -0.66
CA ALA A 75 8.09 -4.09 -0.37
C ALA A 75 7.18 -3.12 0.40
N ASN A 76 7.76 -2.35 1.32
CA ASN A 76 7.05 -1.39 2.16
C ASN A 76 6.87 -0.01 1.50
N ARG A 77 7.40 0.22 0.29
CA ARG A 77 7.26 1.51 -0.38
C ARG A 77 5.86 1.67 -0.95
N PRO A 78 5.20 2.82 -0.72
CA PRO A 78 3.87 3.05 -1.25
C PRO A 78 3.85 3.07 -2.78
N ILE A 79 2.79 2.47 -3.34
CA ILE A 79 2.54 2.41 -4.77
C ILE A 79 1.16 3.00 -5.05
N ILE A 80 1.11 3.97 -5.97
CA ILE A 80 -0.12 4.51 -6.54
C ILE A 80 -0.15 4.12 -8.01
N PHE A 81 -1.24 3.50 -8.46
CA PHE A 81 -1.43 3.27 -9.89
C PHE A 81 -2.06 4.48 -10.59
N LEU A 82 -1.51 4.81 -11.76
CA LEU A 82 -2.15 5.69 -12.74
C LEU A 82 -2.79 4.79 -13.80
N THR A 83 -4.09 4.88 -14.03
CA THR A 83 -4.75 3.93 -14.94
C THR A 83 -5.91 4.54 -15.71
N ALA A 84 -6.06 4.17 -16.99
CA ALA A 84 -7.26 4.43 -17.76
C ALA A 84 -8.42 3.50 -17.37
N ARG A 85 -8.14 2.42 -16.63
CA ARG A 85 -9.15 1.44 -16.22
C ARG A 85 -9.87 1.95 -14.96
N SER A 86 -11.17 2.23 -15.12
CA SER A 86 -12.03 2.75 -14.05
C SER A 86 -12.94 1.68 -13.44
N GLY A 87 -12.89 0.43 -13.95
CA GLY A 87 -13.73 -0.67 -13.50
C GLY A 87 -13.44 -1.07 -12.04
N GLU A 88 -14.47 -1.47 -11.31
CA GLU A 88 -14.34 -1.98 -9.93
C GLU A 88 -13.41 -3.19 -9.87
N ALA A 89 -13.52 -4.09 -10.87
CA ALA A 89 -12.68 -5.29 -10.96
C ALA A 89 -11.19 -4.96 -11.14
N ASP A 90 -10.85 -3.94 -11.95
CA ASP A 90 -9.46 -3.52 -12.16
C ASP A 90 -8.87 -2.87 -10.90
N ARG A 91 -9.69 -2.14 -10.14
CA ARG A 91 -9.28 -1.56 -8.85
C ARG A 91 -9.03 -2.63 -7.80
N VAL A 92 -9.92 -3.62 -7.72
CA VAL A 92 -9.75 -4.77 -6.82
C VAL A 92 -8.47 -5.52 -7.18
N LEU A 93 -8.24 -5.81 -8.46
CA LEU A 93 -7.02 -6.51 -8.92
C LEU A 93 -5.75 -5.79 -8.51
N GLY A 94 -5.69 -4.48 -8.64
CA GLY A 94 -4.48 -3.77 -8.25
C GLY A 94 -4.30 -3.64 -6.75
N LEU A 95 -5.38 -3.53 -5.97
CA LEU A 95 -5.32 -3.65 -4.52
C LEU A 95 -4.86 -5.05 -4.12
N GLU A 96 -5.31 -6.10 -4.81
CA GLU A 96 -4.83 -7.48 -4.65
C GLU A 96 -3.34 -7.62 -4.97
N LEU A 97 -2.77 -6.76 -5.82
CA LEU A 97 -1.34 -6.72 -6.08
C LEU A 97 -0.55 -5.85 -5.10
N GLY A 98 -1.23 -5.18 -4.16
CA GLY A 98 -0.61 -4.41 -3.10
C GLY A 98 -0.39 -2.93 -3.40
N ALA A 99 -1.14 -2.34 -4.32
CA ALA A 99 -1.19 -0.89 -4.45
C ALA A 99 -1.85 -0.24 -3.23
N ASP A 100 -1.40 0.95 -2.88
CA ASP A 100 -1.89 1.70 -1.72
C ASP A 100 -2.96 2.73 -2.12
N ASP A 101 -3.02 3.13 -3.39
CA ASP A 101 -4.05 4.01 -3.97
C ASP A 101 -4.10 3.90 -5.50
N TYR A 102 -5.13 4.53 -6.09
CA TYR A 102 -5.40 4.58 -7.51
C TYR A 102 -5.75 6.00 -7.96
N ILE A 103 -5.28 6.37 -9.16
CA ILE A 103 -5.65 7.60 -9.85
C ILE A 103 -6.11 7.21 -11.25
N THR A 104 -7.37 7.51 -11.56
CA THR A 104 -7.92 7.23 -12.90
C THR A 104 -7.60 8.36 -13.89
N LYS A 105 -7.15 7.99 -15.09
CA LYS A 105 -6.97 8.92 -16.20
C LYS A 105 -8.34 9.17 -16.91
N PRO A 106 -8.69 10.43 -17.24
CA PRO A 106 -7.93 11.65 -16.98
C PRO A 106 -8.07 12.14 -15.53
N PHE A 107 -7.00 12.66 -14.96
CA PHE A 107 -6.96 13.22 -13.60
C PHE A 107 -6.59 14.69 -13.59
N SER A 108 -7.00 15.41 -12.56
CA SER A 108 -6.52 16.76 -12.35
C SER A 108 -5.16 16.77 -11.63
N PRO A 109 -4.25 17.70 -11.96
CA PRO A 109 -2.99 17.84 -11.22
C PRO A 109 -3.18 18.05 -9.72
N ARG A 110 -4.25 18.73 -9.32
CA ARG A 110 -4.58 18.94 -7.91
C ARG A 110 -4.92 17.62 -7.21
N GLU A 111 -5.66 16.75 -7.88
CA GLU A 111 -6.00 15.42 -7.38
C GLU A 111 -4.75 14.57 -7.22
N LEU A 112 -3.88 14.50 -8.25
CA LEU A 112 -2.61 13.79 -8.20
C LEU A 112 -1.78 14.18 -6.97
N VAL A 113 -1.53 15.50 -6.80
CA VAL A 113 -0.73 16.00 -5.69
C VAL A 113 -1.39 15.73 -4.34
N ALA A 114 -2.71 15.88 -4.23
CA ALA A 114 -3.44 15.59 -3.01
C ALA A 114 -3.32 14.13 -2.60
N ARG A 115 -3.44 13.18 -3.54
CA ARG A 115 -3.30 11.75 -3.29
C ARG A 115 -1.88 11.36 -2.89
N VAL A 116 -0.87 11.85 -3.61
CA VAL A 116 0.54 11.64 -3.26
C VAL A 116 0.82 12.13 -1.83
N LYS A 117 0.34 13.32 -1.48
CA LYS A 117 0.46 13.85 -0.11
C LYS A 117 -0.26 12.98 0.91
N ALA A 118 -1.48 12.55 0.62
CA ALA A 118 -2.27 11.72 1.51
C ALA A 118 -1.60 10.37 1.77
N VAL A 119 -1.11 9.72 0.72
CA VAL A 119 -0.36 8.48 0.83
C VAL A 119 0.91 8.70 1.65
N LEU A 120 1.80 9.62 1.26
CA LEU A 120 3.07 9.87 1.98
C LEU A 120 2.84 10.25 3.45
N ARG A 121 1.82 11.07 3.76
CA ARG A 121 1.49 11.42 5.15
C ARG A 121 1.14 10.20 6.02
N ARG A 122 0.55 9.16 5.44
CA ARG A 122 0.28 7.90 6.15
C ARG A 122 1.57 7.20 6.55
N PHE A 123 2.62 7.35 5.74
CA PHE A 123 3.92 6.74 5.97
C PHE A 123 4.85 7.60 6.83
N ASP A 124 4.63 8.92 6.89
CA ASP A 124 5.41 9.85 7.71
C ASP A 124 4.97 9.92 9.18
N LYS A 125 3.80 9.41 9.53
CA LYS A 125 3.40 9.37 10.94
C LYS A 125 4.26 8.35 11.66
N PRO A 126 5.06 8.75 12.65
CA PRO A 126 5.72 7.80 13.51
C PRO A 126 4.63 6.93 14.15
N LEU A 127 4.71 5.65 13.92
CA LEU A 127 3.96 4.69 14.70
C LEU A 127 4.42 4.90 16.13
N THR A 128 3.49 4.98 17.07
CA THR A 128 3.87 5.06 18.48
C THR A 128 4.80 3.90 18.75
N PRO A 129 6.02 4.11 19.32
CA PRO A 129 6.91 3.03 19.61
C PRO A 129 6.18 2.02 20.49
N MET A 130 5.83 0.90 19.90
CA MET A 130 5.10 -0.16 20.57
C MET A 130 5.49 -1.47 19.90
N VAL A 131 5.77 -2.44 20.73
CA VAL A 131 5.95 -3.82 20.30
C VAL A 131 4.75 -4.59 20.81
N HIS A 132 4.05 -5.29 19.93
CA HIS A 132 2.99 -6.21 20.29
C HIS A 132 3.54 -7.63 20.27
N GLU A 133 3.52 -8.30 21.41
CA GLU A 133 3.80 -9.73 21.53
C GLU A 133 2.47 -10.46 21.77
N LEU A 134 1.99 -11.15 20.76
CA LEU A 134 0.63 -11.71 20.71
C LEU A 134 0.71 -13.19 20.31
N GLY A 135 1.07 -14.03 21.27
CA GLY A 135 1.36 -15.44 20.99
C GLY A 135 2.56 -15.59 20.03
N ASP A 136 2.36 -16.26 18.91
CA ASP A 136 3.40 -16.44 17.88
C ASP A 136 3.62 -15.19 16.99
N LEU A 137 2.74 -14.19 17.09
CA LEU A 137 2.79 -12.96 16.28
C LEU A 137 3.51 -11.85 17.04
N HIS A 138 4.53 -11.29 16.40
CA HIS A 138 5.29 -10.15 16.92
C HIS A 138 5.21 -8.99 15.92
N ILE A 139 4.85 -7.80 16.40
CA ILE A 139 4.71 -6.58 15.59
C ILE A 139 5.56 -5.48 16.20
N ASP A 140 6.65 -5.11 15.53
CA ASP A 140 7.53 -4.00 15.91
C ASP A 140 7.16 -2.75 15.13
N CYS A 141 6.48 -1.83 15.81
CA CYS A 141 5.99 -0.59 15.18
C CYS A 141 7.13 0.42 14.93
N GLU A 142 8.22 0.35 15.65
CA GLU A 142 9.37 1.24 15.45
C GLU A 142 10.12 0.86 14.18
N ARG A 143 10.33 -0.44 13.97
CA ARG A 143 11.03 -0.97 12.80
C ARG A 143 10.13 -1.27 11.62
N VAL A 144 8.80 -1.19 11.80
CA VAL A 144 7.79 -1.58 10.80
C VAL A 144 8.00 -3.03 10.36
N MET A 145 8.17 -3.92 11.33
CA MET A 145 8.44 -5.34 11.11
C MET A 145 7.35 -6.21 11.73
N VAL A 146 7.04 -7.29 11.03
CA VAL A 146 6.15 -8.34 11.53
C VAL A 146 6.91 -9.65 11.46
N SER A 147 6.78 -10.47 12.49
CA SER A 147 7.26 -11.86 12.46
C SER A 147 6.22 -12.81 13.06
N VAL A 148 6.22 -14.04 12.58
CA VAL A 148 5.38 -15.14 13.09
C VAL A 148 6.28 -16.30 13.45
N ARG A 149 6.24 -16.76 14.70
CA ARG A 149 7.14 -17.81 15.22
C ARG A 149 8.63 -17.49 15.05
N GLY A 150 8.97 -16.19 15.12
CA GLY A 150 10.34 -15.70 14.92
C GLY A 150 10.74 -15.50 13.46
N GLU A 151 9.95 -15.98 12.50
CA GLU A 151 10.23 -15.80 11.08
C GLU A 151 9.66 -14.47 10.57
N PRO A 152 10.46 -13.65 9.85
CA PRO A 152 10.03 -12.37 9.35
C PRO A 152 8.96 -12.52 8.26
N VAL A 153 7.94 -11.68 8.34
CA VAL A 153 6.82 -11.63 7.39
C VAL A 153 6.86 -10.30 6.64
N VAL A 154 6.97 -10.37 5.32
CA VAL A 154 6.96 -9.17 4.46
C VAL A 154 5.53 -8.65 4.33
N THR A 155 5.30 -7.45 4.86
CA THR A 155 4.02 -6.73 4.74
C THR A 155 4.19 -5.48 3.89
N THR A 156 3.15 -5.08 3.17
CA THR A 156 3.08 -3.73 2.63
C THR A 156 2.81 -2.75 3.77
N ALA A 157 3.08 -1.48 3.56
CA ALA A 157 2.85 -0.51 4.61
C ALA A 157 1.36 -0.33 4.97
N THR A 158 0.44 -0.51 4.02
CA THR A 158 -1.00 -0.51 4.31
C THR A 158 -1.42 -1.76 5.08
N GLU A 159 -0.89 -2.94 4.74
CA GLU A 159 -1.10 -4.18 5.51
C GLU A 159 -0.59 -4.03 6.94
N PHE A 160 0.62 -3.50 7.10
CA PHE A 160 1.19 -3.25 8.43
C PHE A 160 0.30 -2.34 9.27
N ARG A 161 -0.17 -1.22 8.70
CA ARG A 161 -1.04 -0.26 9.41
C ARG A 161 -2.38 -0.86 9.80
N LEU A 162 -2.99 -1.64 8.92
CA LEU A 162 -4.24 -2.33 9.23
C LEU A 162 -4.05 -3.33 10.37
N LEU A 163 -2.96 -4.09 10.32
CA LEU A 163 -2.61 -5.05 11.37
C LEU A 163 -2.33 -4.35 12.70
N ASP A 164 -1.48 -3.31 12.71
CA ASP A 164 -1.16 -2.53 13.89
C ASP A 164 -2.41 -1.89 14.50
N TYR A 165 -3.27 -1.29 13.65
CA TYR A 165 -4.51 -0.68 14.13
C TYR A 165 -5.42 -1.70 14.82
N LEU A 166 -5.60 -2.87 14.24
CA LEU A 166 -6.41 -3.94 14.82
C LEU A 166 -5.77 -4.52 16.08
N ALA A 167 -4.47 -4.73 16.08
CA ALA A 167 -3.71 -5.28 17.23
C ALA A 167 -3.69 -4.36 18.45
N ARG A 168 -3.81 -3.05 18.24
CA ARG A 168 -3.96 -2.06 19.35
C ARG A 168 -5.31 -2.13 20.05
N HIS A 169 -6.31 -2.79 19.46
CA HIS A 169 -7.67 -2.86 19.98
C HIS A 169 -8.19 -4.29 20.01
N PRO A 170 -7.49 -5.19 20.74
CA PRO A 170 -7.89 -6.59 20.79
C PRO A 170 -9.32 -6.75 21.34
N GLY A 171 -10.07 -7.67 20.77
CA GLY A 171 -11.45 -7.94 21.17
C GLY A 171 -12.50 -6.96 20.63
N ARG A 172 -12.09 -5.78 20.13
CA ARG A 172 -13.03 -4.83 19.54
C ARG A 172 -13.39 -5.22 18.11
N VAL A 173 -14.69 -5.19 17.79
CA VAL A 173 -15.20 -5.35 16.42
C VAL A 173 -15.18 -3.99 15.72
N PHE A 174 -14.64 -3.96 14.52
CA PHE A 174 -14.64 -2.78 13.64
C PHE A 174 -15.42 -3.11 12.37
N SER A 175 -16.30 -2.21 11.98
CA SER A 175 -16.92 -2.26 10.66
C SER A 175 -15.90 -2.00 9.56
N ARG A 176 -16.24 -2.36 8.31
CA ARG A 176 -15.40 -2.04 7.15
C ARG A 176 -15.19 -0.54 6.98
N ASP A 177 -16.22 0.25 7.23
CA ASP A 177 -16.16 1.71 7.13
C ASP A 177 -15.26 2.31 8.21
N GLU A 178 -15.33 1.83 9.47
CA GLU A 178 -14.42 2.27 10.54
C GLU A 178 -12.96 1.94 10.20
N LEU A 179 -12.68 0.77 9.64
CA LEU A 179 -11.32 0.38 9.23
C LEU A 179 -10.85 1.20 8.03
N LEU A 180 -11.75 1.48 7.09
CA LEU A 180 -11.46 2.34 5.95
C LEU A 180 -11.06 3.73 6.42
N ASP A 181 -11.86 4.35 7.29
CA ASP A 181 -11.59 5.68 7.84
C ASP A 181 -10.30 5.71 8.68
N ALA A 182 -10.02 4.67 9.43
CA ALA A 182 -8.84 4.60 10.30
C ALA A 182 -7.54 4.48 9.51
N VAL A 183 -7.53 3.63 8.47
CA VAL A 183 -6.31 3.23 7.75
C VAL A 183 -6.13 4.04 6.46
N TRP A 184 -7.22 4.36 5.75
CA TRP A 184 -7.15 4.99 4.43
C TRP A 184 -7.62 6.46 4.38
N ARG A 185 -7.93 7.11 5.47
CA ARG A 185 -8.39 8.52 5.54
C ARG A 185 -8.11 9.31 4.25
N ASP A 186 -9.13 9.93 3.70
CA ASP A 186 -9.06 10.80 2.52
C ASP A 186 -8.84 10.10 1.16
N THR A 187 -9.13 8.81 1.03
CA THR A 187 -9.11 8.10 -0.27
C THR A 187 -10.52 7.86 -0.79
N ALA A 188 -10.91 8.61 -1.81
CA ALA A 188 -12.22 8.50 -2.44
C ALA A 188 -12.43 7.20 -3.26
N PHE A 189 -11.39 6.38 -3.46
CA PHE A 189 -11.43 5.21 -4.36
C PHE A 189 -11.19 3.87 -3.65
N VAL A 190 -10.90 3.88 -2.37
CA VAL A 190 -10.84 2.67 -1.55
C VAL A 190 -12.25 2.44 -1.00
N THR A 191 -12.83 1.30 -1.30
CA THR A 191 -14.18 0.93 -0.87
C THR A 191 -14.11 0.02 0.36
N PRO A 192 -15.21 -0.15 1.12
CA PRO A 192 -15.26 -1.13 2.19
C PRO A 192 -14.84 -2.55 1.76
N ARG A 193 -15.04 -2.89 0.48
CA ARG A 193 -14.62 -4.17 -0.11
C ARG A 193 -13.09 -4.30 -0.19
N SER A 194 -12.39 -3.19 -0.28
CA SER A 194 -10.91 -3.20 -0.26
C SER A 194 -10.36 -3.69 1.08
N VAL A 195 -11.06 -3.42 2.18
CA VAL A 195 -10.68 -3.93 3.50
C VAL A 195 -10.65 -5.46 3.50
N ASP A 196 -11.61 -6.11 2.83
CA ASP A 196 -11.68 -7.57 2.74
C ASP A 196 -10.44 -8.16 2.05
N VAL A 197 -9.96 -7.49 0.99
CA VAL A 197 -8.74 -7.89 0.27
C VAL A 197 -7.52 -7.85 1.19
N TYR A 198 -7.35 -6.76 1.94
CA TYR A 198 -6.21 -6.62 2.85
C TYR A 198 -6.29 -7.57 4.04
N ILE A 199 -7.47 -7.82 4.59
CA ILE A 199 -7.67 -8.82 5.64
C ILE A 199 -7.30 -10.22 5.12
N ARG A 200 -7.76 -10.60 3.91
CA ARG A 200 -7.41 -11.87 3.29
C ARG A 200 -5.89 -12.02 3.15
N ARG A 201 -5.22 -11.01 2.61
CA ARG A 201 -3.75 -11.03 2.42
C ARG A 201 -2.99 -11.10 3.72
N LEU A 202 -3.44 -10.39 4.75
CA LEU A 202 -2.85 -10.49 6.08
C LEU A 202 -3.00 -11.90 6.62
N ARG A 203 -4.18 -12.53 6.48
CA ARG A 203 -4.38 -13.92 6.90
C ARG A 203 -3.44 -14.88 6.19
N GLU A 204 -3.28 -14.75 4.87
CA GLU A 204 -2.34 -15.55 4.09
C GLU A 204 -0.88 -15.44 4.59
N LYS A 205 -0.55 -14.36 5.29
CA LYS A 205 0.80 -14.08 5.79
C LYS A 205 1.01 -14.42 7.26
N ILE A 206 0.00 -14.21 8.11
CA ILE A 206 0.18 -14.33 9.57
C ILE A 206 -0.56 -15.50 10.21
N GLU A 207 -1.55 -16.07 9.54
CA GLU A 207 -2.31 -17.21 10.08
C GLU A 207 -1.70 -18.53 9.62
N SER A 208 -1.74 -19.53 10.49
CA SER A 208 -1.38 -20.90 10.10
C SER A 208 -2.42 -21.54 9.17
N ASP A 209 -3.69 -21.15 9.32
CA ASP A 209 -4.81 -21.52 8.45
C ASP A 209 -5.65 -20.27 8.16
N PRO A 210 -5.52 -19.67 6.95
CA PRO A 210 -6.26 -18.47 6.56
C PRO A 210 -7.79 -18.65 6.55
N GLU A 211 -8.28 -19.87 6.35
CA GLU A 211 -9.72 -20.18 6.35
C GLU A 211 -10.29 -20.26 7.78
N ASN A 212 -9.44 -20.64 8.75
CA ASN A 212 -9.78 -20.68 10.17
C ASN A 212 -8.86 -19.75 11.00
N PRO A 213 -8.91 -18.44 10.76
CA PRO A 213 -7.97 -17.48 11.33
C PRO A 213 -8.09 -17.41 12.85
N GLN A 214 -6.96 -17.31 13.53
CA GLN A 214 -6.88 -17.14 14.98
C GLN A 214 -6.81 -15.67 15.37
N TYR A 215 -5.99 -14.87 14.68
CA TYR A 215 -5.79 -13.46 14.97
C TYR A 215 -6.86 -12.56 14.34
N LEU A 216 -7.11 -12.68 13.04
CA LEU A 216 -8.00 -11.80 12.30
C LEU A 216 -9.37 -12.45 12.06
N ARG A 217 -10.28 -12.33 13.03
CA ARG A 217 -11.60 -12.94 13.00
C ARG A 217 -12.62 -12.11 12.21
N THR A 218 -13.46 -12.81 11.43
CA THR A 218 -14.64 -12.21 10.81
C THR A 218 -15.82 -12.30 11.75
N VAL A 219 -16.44 -11.16 12.06
CA VAL A 219 -17.74 -11.11 12.76
C VAL A 219 -18.80 -10.87 11.70
N ARG A 220 -19.56 -11.92 11.38
CA ARG A 220 -20.56 -11.91 10.29
C ARG A 220 -21.53 -10.74 10.44
N GLY A 221 -21.72 -10.00 9.36
CA GLY A 221 -22.60 -8.83 9.31
C GLY A 221 -22.06 -7.57 9.99
N MET A 222 -20.95 -7.64 10.76
CA MET A 222 -20.41 -6.52 11.52
C MET A 222 -19.02 -6.06 11.03
N GLY A 223 -18.12 -6.97 10.65
CA GLY A 223 -16.78 -6.62 10.19
C GLY A 223 -15.71 -7.54 10.72
N TYR A 224 -14.64 -6.97 11.29
CA TYR A 224 -13.43 -7.70 11.69
C TYR A 224 -13.02 -7.37 13.11
N ARG A 225 -12.38 -8.34 13.76
CA ARG A 225 -11.85 -8.23 15.11
C ARG A 225 -10.49 -8.91 15.19
N PHE A 226 -9.57 -8.30 15.94
CA PHE A 226 -8.31 -8.94 16.32
C PHE A 226 -8.51 -9.71 17.63
N GLU A 227 -8.03 -10.94 17.68
CA GLU A 227 -7.94 -11.76 18.89
C GLU A 227 -6.48 -12.14 19.09
N ALA A 228 -5.97 -11.96 20.32
CA ALA A 228 -4.72 -12.56 20.73
C ALA A 228 -5.05 -13.95 21.29
N PRO A 229 -4.45 -15.02 20.75
CA PRO A 229 -4.62 -16.37 21.30
C PRO A 229 -4.00 -16.53 22.67
#